data_050abafda4998f1a6d8049344da6efc8
#
_entry.id   050abafda4998f1a6d8049344da6efc8
#
_cell.length_a   1.000
_cell.length_b   1.000
_cell.length_c   1.000
_cell.angle_alpha   90.00
_cell.angle_beta   90.00
_cell.angle_gamma   90.00
#
_symmetry.space_group_name_H-M   'P 1'
#
loop_
_entity.id
_entity.type
_entity.pdbx_description
1 polymer ?
#
loop_
_entity_poly.entity_id
_entity_poly.type
_entity_poly.pdbx_seq_one_letter_code
_entity_poly.pdbx_strand_id
1 'polypeptide(L)'
;MLSQETAKEIKKEFGYDFSIQMNWIQISKYKYLCEDFIEKYADKVDWYYISMDQHLSENFIDKHTDKVDWNQISIYQNLSEDFIDKHTDKANWYFISIYQKLSEDFIEEHTDKIDWNYISIYQKLSEDFIDKHTDKIDWNAISMYQKLSESFVEKHADKVIWGNISECQKLPEDFIEKYAGKVNWVSISKYQHLSENIIEKYADKVDWYCVSKYQVITPEFADKHNIKINNNSLRPADEWKKMIEKTGLYECHEDYFYAYKNIRSDRYSHFNFQYQYLPGETYECFSDYSNDENSFGLSAWTETKAYDYSGNGMVVKLKINYADVTAIVH
;
A
#
# COMPACT_ATOMS: atom_id res chain seq x y z
N MET A 1 26.99 -8.84 -27.68
CA MET A 1 28.15 -8.88 -26.79
C MET A 1 28.97 -7.61 -26.99
N LEU A 2 29.52 -7.06 -25.92
CA LEU A 2 30.42 -5.90 -25.98
C LEU A 2 31.74 -6.25 -26.65
N SER A 3 32.31 -5.30 -27.41
CA SER A 3 33.74 -5.43 -27.82
C SER A 3 34.65 -5.17 -26.60
N GLN A 4 35.85 -5.74 -26.60
CA GLN A 4 36.86 -5.48 -25.55
C GLN A 4 37.21 -3.99 -25.46
N GLU A 5 37.25 -3.30 -26.60
CA GLU A 5 37.56 -1.88 -26.70
C GLU A 5 36.44 -1.04 -26.07
N THR A 6 35.18 -1.32 -26.41
CA THR A 6 34.01 -0.65 -25.83
C THR A 6 33.92 -0.86 -24.32
N ALA A 7 34.16 -2.08 -23.82
CA ALA A 7 34.17 -2.36 -22.38
C ALA A 7 35.25 -1.56 -21.62
N LYS A 8 36.45 -1.45 -22.18
CA LYS A 8 37.55 -0.64 -21.61
C LYS A 8 37.23 0.85 -21.61
N GLU A 9 36.64 1.34 -22.70
CA GLU A 9 36.20 2.73 -22.81
C GLU A 9 35.13 3.08 -21.77
N ILE A 10 34.08 2.26 -21.64
CA ILE A 10 33.03 2.43 -20.63
C ILE A 10 33.61 2.43 -19.21
N LYS A 11 34.49 1.49 -18.89
CA LYS A 11 35.12 1.43 -17.57
C LYS A 11 35.96 2.68 -17.29
N LYS A 12 36.70 3.16 -18.27
CA LYS A 12 37.55 4.36 -18.13
C LYS A 12 36.74 5.64 -17.94
N GLU A 13 35.64 5.78 -18.66
CA GLU A 13 34.86 7.03 -18.72
C GLU A 13 33.81 7.10 -17.64
N PHE A 14 33.06 6.00 -17.41
CA PHE A 14 31.89 5.95 -16.52
C PHE A 14 32.10 5.10 -15.25
N GLY A 15 33.23 4.36 -15.18
CA GLY A 15 33.52 3.48 -14.05
C GLY A 15 32.73 2.15 -14.05
N TYR A 16 31.88 1.89 -15.05
CA TYR A 16 31.13 0.63 -15.15
C TYR A 16 32.00 -0.51 -15.63
N ASP A 17 32.07 -1.61 -14.89
CA ASP A 17 32.85 -2.80 -15.21
C ASP A 17 31.98 -3.90 -15.83
N PHE A 18 31.55 -3.71 -17.06
CA PHE A 18 30.68 -4.66 -17.76
C PHE A 18 31.51 -5.83 -18.33
N SER A 19 31.00 -7.05 -18.13
CA SER A 19 31.54 -8.23 -18.79
C SER A 19 31.38 -8.13 -20.32
N ILE A 20 32.39 -8.51 -21.07
CA ILE A 20 32.35 -8.60 -22.55
C ILE A 20 31.27 -9.59 -23.05
N GLN A 21 30.76 -10.46 -22.18
CA GLN A 21 29.66 -11.38 -22.50
C GLN A 21 28.28 -10.72 -22.46
N MET A 22 28.16 -9.54 -21.81
CA MET A 22 26.91 -8.81 -21.76
C MET A 22 26.52 -8.24 -23.11
N ASN A 23 25.23 -8.23 -23.37
CA ASN A 23 24.64 -7.52 -24.52
C ASN A 23 24.01 -6.19 -24.05
N TRP A 24 23.61 -5.36 -25.00
CA TRP A 24 23.05 -4.03 -24.70
C TRP A 24 21.74 -4.09 -23.92
N ILE A 25 20.93 -5.15 -24.08
CA ILE A 25 19.71 -5.36 -23.27
C ILE A 25 20.11 -5.56 -21.79
N GLN A 26 21.11 -6.41 -21.51
CA GLN A 26 21.60 -6.64 -20.15
C GLN A 26 22.23 -5.40 -19.54
N ILE A 27 22.91 -4.58 -20.36
CA ILE A 27 23.47 -3.31 -19.92
C ILE A 27 22.35 -2.32 -19.60
N SER A 28 21.33 -2.22 -20.45
CA SER A 28 20.18 -1.30 -20.26
C SER A 28 19.41 -1.61 -18.96
N LYS A 29 19.43 -2.87 -18.50
CA LYS A 29 18.90 -3.32 -17.20
C LYS A 29 19.83 -3.08 -16.02
N TYR A 30 21.06 -2.61 -16.27
CA TYR A 30 22.00 -2.41 -15.19
C TYR A 30 21.56 -1.31 -14.26
N LYS A 31 21.53 -1.61 -12.97
CA LYS A 31 21.04 -0.70 -11.93
C LYS A 31 21.94 0.55 -11.86
N TYR A 32 21.43 1.72 -12.15
CA TYR A 32 22.13 3.01 -12.05
C TYR A 32 23.07 3.39 -13.22
N LEU A 33 22.54 3.40 -14.43
CA LEU A 33 23.20 4.09 -15.55
C LEU A 33 22.94 5.61 -15.43
N CYS A 34 24.00 6.42 -15.56
CA CYS A 34 23.82 7.86 -15.65
C CYS A 34 23.31 8.28 -17.04
N GLU A 35 22.62 9.41 -17.11
CA GLU A 35 22.07 9.95 -18.36
C GLU A 35 23.15 10.21 -19.43
N ASP A 36 24.34 10.66 -19.03
CA ASP A 36 25.47 10.84 -19.96
C ASP A 36 25.90 9.54 -20.62
N PHE A 37 25.84 8.42 -19.88
CA PHE A 37 26.11 7.10 -20.46
C PHE A 37 25.02 6.73 -21.46
N ILE A 38 23.75 6.90 -21.08
CA ILE A 38 22.60 6.56 -21.94
C ILE A 38 22.64 7.42 -23.22
N GLU A 39 22.95 8.70 -23.09
CA GLU A 39 23.10 9.64 -24.19
C GLU A 39 24.19 9.17 -25.17
N LYS A 40 25.37 8.88 -24.65
CA LYS A 40 26.52 8.46 -25.49
C LYS A 40 26.23 7.17 -26.27
N TYR A 41 25.44 6.27 -25.68
CA TYR A 41 25.12 4.97 -26.29
C TYR A 41 23.65 4.85 -26.71
N ALA A 42 23.01 5.98 -27.02
CA ALA A 42 21.58 6.08 -27.33
C ALA A 42 21.13 5.23 -28.53
N ASP A 43 22.07 4.88 -29.43
CA ASP A 43 21.81 4.00 -30.58
C ASP A 43 21.93 2.51 -30.25
N LYS A 44 22.43 2.16 -29.06
CA LYS A 44 22.77 0.78 -28.69
C LYS A 44 21.94 0.28 -27.53
N VAL A 45 21.57 1.17 -26.58
CA VAL A 45 20.73 0.82 -25.43
C VAL A 45 19.34 0.39 -25.88
N ASP A 46 18.73 -0.45 -25.07
CA ASP A 46 17.34 -0.84 -25.23
C ASP A 46 16.44 0.15 -24.46
N TRP A 47 15.75 1.01 -25.18
CA TRP A 47 14.96 2.09 -24.61
C TRP A 47 13.75 1.62 -23.79
N TYR A 48 13.24 0.41 -24.04
CA TYR A 48 12.22 -0.18 -23.17
C TYR A 48 12.74 -0.34 -21.73
N TYR A 49 13.92 -0.94 -21.57
CA TYR A 49 14.53 -1.13 -20.26
C TYR A 49 15.11 0.16 -19.66
N ILE A 50 15.62 1.06 -20.48
CA ILE A 50 16.01 2.40 -20.03
C ILE A 50 14.81 3.12 -19.41
N SER A 51 13.65 3.13 -20.10
CA SER A 51 12.42 3.78 -19.64
C SER A 51 11.87 3.13 -18.36
N MET A 52 12.06 1.81 -18.19
CA MET A 52 11.55 1.03 -17.07
C MET A 52 12.47 1.06 -15.85
N ASP A 53 13.77 0.80 -16.05
CA ASP A 53 14.70 0.45 -14.97
C ASP A 53 15.60 1.61 -14.53
N GLN A 54 15.73 2.68 -15.32
CA GLN A 54 16.61 3.81 -15.01
C GLN A 54 15.82 5.00 -14.43
N HIS A 55 16.45 5.80 -13.58
CA HIS A 55 15.92 7.07 -13.12
C HIS A 55 16.27 8.15 -14.11
N LEU A 56 15.27 8.63 -14.83
CA LEU A 56 15.42 9.64 -15.87
C LEU A 56 14.87 10.99 -15.40
N SER A 57 15.61 12.06 -15.66
CA SER A 57 15.05 13.40 -15.51
C SER A 57 14.03 13.71 -16.59
N GLU A 58 13.06 14.56 -16.30
CA GLU A 58 12.06 15.00 -17.27
C GLU A 58 12.72 15.67 -18.49
N ASN A 59 13.81 16.43 -18.28
CA ASN A 59 14.59 17.02 -19.35
C ASN A 59 15.21 15.97 -20.28
N PHE A 60 15.65 14.84 -19.71
CA PHE A 60 16.20 13.75 -20.50
C PHE A 60 15.12 13.02 -21.29
N ILE A 61 13.98 12.77 -20.66
CA ILE A 61 12.80 12.17 -21.31
C ILE A 61 12.32 13.09 -22.44
N ASP A 62 12.25 14.38 -22.20
CA ASP A 62 11.85 15.40 -23.19
C ASP A 62 12.76 15.40 -24.42
N LYS A 63 14.07 15.31 -24.21
CA LYS A 63 15.07 15.22 -25.27
C LYS A 63 14.94 13.96 -26.13
N HIS A 64 14.45 12.86 -25.54
CA HIS A 64 14.36 11.55 -26.18
C HIS A 64 12.93 11.05 -26.34
N THR A 65 11.96 11.95 -26.52
CA THR A 65 10.54 11.66 -26.64
C THR A 65 10.16 10.66 -27.74
N ASP A 66 11.01 10.53 -28.75
CA ASP A 66 10.87 9.62 -29.89
C ASP A 66 11.44 8.21 -29.62
N LYS A 67 12.26 8.05 -28.57
CA LYS A 67 12.95 6.79 -28.25
C LYS A 67 12.39 6.11 -27.00
N VAL A 68 11.98 6.88 -25.99
CA VAL A 68 11.45 6.34 -24.73
C VAL A 68 10.15 5.56 -24.96
N ASP A 69 9.95 4.52 -24.16
CA ASP A 69 8.67 3.81 -24.11
C ASP A 69 7.72 4.54 -23.13
N TRP A 70 6.73 5.24 -23.67
CA TRP A 70 5.80 6.05 -22.88
C TRP A 70 4.93 5.25 -21.93
N ASN A 71 4.71 3.95 -22.19
CA ASN A 71 4.04 3.09 -21.20
C ASN A 71 4.92 2.91 -19.98
N GLN A 72 6.22 2.59 -20.20
CA GLN A 72 7.16 2.42 -19.10
C GLN A 72 7.43 3.73 -18.35
N ILE A 73 7.54 4.86 -19.10
CA ILE A 73 7.66 6.20 -18.51
C ILE A 73 6.45 6.48 -17.60
N SER A 74 5.22 6.25 -18.08
CA SER A 74 3.99 6.50 -17.32
C SER A 74 3.88 5.63 -16.05
N ILE A 75 4.50 4.44 -16.03
CA ILE A 75 4.47 3.51 -14.90
C ILE A 75 5.59 3.79 -13.90
N TYR A 76 6.83 3.94 -14.39
CA TYR A 76 8.02 3.81 -13.54
C TYR A 76 8.74 5.12 -13.26
N GLN A 77 8.54 6.17 -14.06
CA GLN A 77 9.14 7.47 -13.80
C GLN A 77 8.26 8.33 -12.90
N ASN A 78 8.89 9.19 -12.12
CA ASN A 78 8.16 10.15 -11.28
C ASN A 78 7.99 11.44 -12.09
N LEU A 79 6.77 11.68 -12.56
CA LEU A 79 6.47 12.78 -13.46
C LEU A 79 5.75 13.91 -12.73
N SER A 80 6.13 15.15 -13.04
CA SER A 80 5.35 16.32 -12.63
C SER A 80 4.07 16.43 -13.47
N GLU A 81 3.05 17.07 -12.91
CA GLU A 81 1.80 17.34 -13.64
C GLU A 81 2.04 18.21 -14.88
N ASP A 82 2.90 19.22 -14.77
CA ASP A 82 3.31 20.06 -15.91
C ASP A 82 3.95 19.24 -17.03
N PHE A 83 4.74 18.21 -16.68
CA PHE A 83 5.36 17.34 -17.66
C PHE A 83 4.33 16.41 -18.33
N ILE A 84 3.40 15.86 -17.55
CA ILE A 84 2.30 15.04 -18.08
C ILE A 84 1.43 15.88 -19.03
N ASP A 85 1.11 17.11 -18.66
CA ASP A 85 0.31 18.02 -19.47
C ASP A 85 1.02 18.36 -20.78
N LYS A 86 2.33 18.69 -20.74
CA LYS A 86 3.16 18.94 -21.92
C LYS A 86 3.15 17.77 -22.90
N HIS A 87 3.08 16.52 -22.41
CA HIS A 87 3.13 15.30 -23.20
C HIS A 87 1.81 14.52 -23.20
N THR A 88 0.71 15.22 -23.10
CA THR A 88 -0.64 14.67 -22.97
C THR A 88 -1.06 13.74 -24.13
N ASP A 89 -0.44 13.89 -25.30
CA ASP A 89 -0.65 13.04 -26.48
C ASP A 89 0.15 11.73 -26.46
N LYS A 90 1.19 11.65 -25.62
CA LYS A 90 2.10 10.48 -25.52
C LYS A 90 1.93 9.72 -24.21
N ALA A 91 1.62 10.43 -23.13
CA ALA A 91 1.41 9.83 -21.81
C ALA A 91 0.28 8.79 -21.88
N ASN A 92 0.50 7.63 -21.28
CA ASN A 92 -0.53 6.62 -21.18
C ASN A 92 -1.43 6.93 -19.98
N TRP A 93 -2.58 7.53 -20.20
CA TRP A 93 -3.50 8.00 -19.16
C TRP A 93 -4.06 6.89 -18.27
N TYR A 94 -4.14 5.66 -18.80
CA TYR A 94 -4.45 4.49 -17.98
C TYR A 94 -3.41 4.29 -16.88
N PHE A 95 -2.11 4.29 -17.24
CA PHE A 95 -1.03 4.14 -16.28
C PHE A 95 -0.82 5.39 -15.43
N ILE A 96 -1.00 6.58 -15.97
CA ILE A 96 -0.97 7.85 -15.23
C ILE A 96 -1.99 7.80 -14.08
N SER A 97 -3.24 7.38 -14.35
CA SER A 97 -4.31 7.28 -13.34
C SER A 97 -3.96 6.31 -12.19
N ILE A 98 -3.13 5.29 -12.47
CA ILE A 98 -2.74 4.26 -11.49
C ILE A 98 -1.47 4.64 -10.72
N TYR A 99 -0.42 5.08 -11.45
CA TYR A 99 0.94 5.10 -10.91
C TYR A 99 1.46 6.50 -10.59
N GLN A 100 0.89 7.56 -11.16
CA GLN A 100 1.31 8.92 -10.86
C GLN A 100 0.47 9.49 -9.72
N LYS A 101 1.08 10.39 -8.96
CA LYS A 101 0.37 11.12 -7.90
C LYS A 101 -0.21 12.39 -8.50
N LEU A 102 -1.53 12.46 -8.56
CA LEU A 102 -2.26 13.54 -9.18
C LEU A 102 -2.96 14.42 -8.14
N SER A 103 -2.93 15.73 -8.34
CA SER A 103 -3.77 16.67 -7.59
C SER A 103 -5.22 16.61 -8.09
N GLU A 104 -6.16 17.00 -7.24
CA GLU A 104 -7.57 17.09 -7.62
C GLU A 104 -7.80 18.11 -8.74
N ASP A 105 -7.05 19.21 -8.74
CA ASP A 105 -7.12 20.21 -9.81
C ASP A 105 -6.69 19.62 -11.15
N PHE A 106 -5.59 18.84 -11.16
CA PHE A 106 -5.14 18.17 -12.38
C PHE A 106 -6.13 17.10 -12.87
N ILE A 107 -6.72 16.34 -11.96
CA ILE A 107 -7.77 15.37 -12.28
C ILE A 107 -8.99 16.09 -12.89
N GLU A 108 -9.37 17.25 -12.35
CA GLU A 108 -10.46 18.08 -12.86
C GLU A 108 -10.21 18.57 -14.28
N GLU A 109 -8.99 19.03 -14.58
CA GLU A 109 -8.62 19.53 -15.90
C GLU A 109 -8.60 18.44 -16.98
N HIS A 110 -8.35 17.18 -16.56
CA HIS A 110 -8.21 16.04 -17.48
C HIS A 110 -9.30 14.97 -17.34
N THR A 111 -10.51 15.38 -16.96
CA THR A 111 -11.65 14.46 -16.71
C THR A 111 -12.04 13.58 -17.88
N ASP A 112 -11.65 13.94 -19.10
CA ASP A 112 -11.91 13.19 -20.34
C ASP A 112 -10.83 12.15 -20.68
N LYS A 113 -9.66 12.20 -20.01
CA LYS A 113 -8.51 11.34 -20.28
C LYS A 113 -8.23 10.31 -19.19
N ILE A 114 -8.50 10.67 -17.95
CA ILE A 114 -8.28 9.81 -16.79
C ILE A 114 -9.24 8.62 -16.77
N ASP A 115 -8.82 7.54 -16.11
CA ASP A 115 -9.71 6.42 -15.82
C ASP A 115 -10.28 6.58 -14.39
N TRP A 116 -11.55 6.93 -14.29
CA TRP A 116 -12.23 7.21 -13.02
C TRP A 116 -12.28 6.02 -12.06
N ASN A 117 -12.26 4.78 -12.57
CA ASN A 117 -12.20 3.60 -11.71
C ASN A 117 -10.85 3.58 -10.98
N TYR A 118 -9.75 3.80 -11.72
CA TYR A 118 -8.40 3.81 -11.13
C TYR A 118 -8.16 5.05 -10.27
N ILE A 119 -8.67 6.22 -10.66
CA ILE A 119 -8.66 7.42 -9.82
C ILE A 119 -9.33 7.11 -8.46
N SER A 120 -10.50 6.46 -8.47
CA SER A 120 -11.24 6.09 -7.24
C SER A 120 -10.48 5.12 -6.35
N ILE A 121 -9.60 4.27 -6.93
CA ILE A 121 -8.80 3.27 -6.21
C ILE A 121 -7.48 3.87 -5.72
N TYR A 122 -6.74 4.56 -6.59
CA TYR A 122 -5.31 4.84 -6.37
C TYR A 122 -4.99 6.28 -5.99
N GLN A 123 -5.88 7.24 -6.27
CA GLN A 123 -5.67 8.63 -5.88
C GLN A 123 -6.30 8.91 -4.52
N LYS A 124 -5.69 9.82 -3.76
CA LYS A 124 -6.25 10.27 -2.49
C LYS A 124 -7.20 11.42 -2.77
N LEU A 125 -8.50 11.18 -2.59
CA LEU A 125 -9.55 12.15 -2.89
C LEU A 125 -10.14 12.76 -1.62
N SER A 126 -10.43 14.05 -1.65
CA SER A 126 -11.23 14.70 -0.63
C SER A 126 -12.71 14.36 -0.77
N GLU A 127 -13.45 14.43 0.33
CA GLU A 127 -14.90 14.20 0.30
C GLU A 127 -15.62 15.22 -0.58
N ASP A 128 -15.16 16.48 -0.61
CA ASP A 128 -15.70 17.53 -1.47
C ASP A 128 -15.49 17.21 -2.96
N PHE A 129 -14.33 16.65 -3.31
CA PHE A 129 -14.06 16.22 -4.68
C PHE A 129 -14.94 15.02 -5.07
N ILE A 130 -15.08 14.04 -4.18
CA ILE A 130 -15.98 12.89 -4.38
C ILE A 130 -17.43 13.36 -4.55
N ASP A 131 -17.88 14.32 -3.74
CA ASP A 131 -19.21 14.93 -3.84
C ASP A 131 -19.46 15.58 -5.21
N LYS A 132 -18.46 16.29 -5.72
CA LYS A 132 -18.55 16.95 -7.02
C LYS A 132 -18.66 15.98 -8.20
N HIS A 133 -18.07 14.78 -8.07
CA HIS A 133 -17.98 13.80 -9.15
C HIS A 133 -18.73 12.50 -8.89
N THR A 134 -19.86 12.59 -8.15
CA THR A 134 -20.67 11.42 -7.75
C THR A 134 -21.20 10.55 -8.90
N ASP A 135 -21.20 11.08 -10.11
CA ASP A 135 -21.64 10.42 -11.35
C ASP A 135 -20.49 9.71 -12.10
N LYS A 136 -19.24 10.03 -11.78
CA LYS A 136 -18.05 9.51 -12.47
C LYS A 136 -17.26 8.49 -11.66
N ILE A 137 -17.25 8.66 -10.32
CA ILE A 137 -16.50 7.80 -9.40
C ILE A 137 -17.08 6.39 -9.31
N ASP A 138 -16.20 5.43 -8.99
CA ASP A 138 -16.64 4.07 -8.62
C ASP A 138 -16.93 4.00 -7.12
N TRP A 139 -18.20 3.97 -6.74
CA TRP A 139 -18.63 3.88 -5.34
C TRP A 139 -18.16 2.62 -4.62
N ASN A 140 -17.91 1.52 -5.35
CA ASN A 140 -17.31 0.32 -4.78
C ASN A 140 -15.87 0.60 -4.33
N ALA A 141 -15.07 1.22 -5.22
CA ALA A 141 -13.71 1.63 -4.93
C ALA A 141 -13.66 2.70 -3.83
N ILE A 142 -14.50 3.74 -3.90
CA ILE A 142 -14.61 4.79 -2.87
C ILE A 142 -14.90 4.17 -1.50
N SER A 143 -15.88 3.27 -1.40
CA SER A 143 -16.24 2.62 -0.12
C SER A 143 -15.12 1.77 0.46
N MET A 144 -14.25 1.21 -0.39
CA MET A 144 -13.18 0.30 -0.01
C MET A 144 -11.85 1.03 0.26
N TYR A 145 -11.48 1.98 -0.60
CA TYR A 145 -10.12 2.52 -0.64
C TYR A 145 -9.98 3.95 -0.13
N GLN A 146 -11.06 4.76 -0.10
CA GLN A 146 -11.00 6.12 0.41
C GLN A 146 -11.31 6.16 1.91
N LYS A 147 -10.68 7.11 2.61
CA LYS A 147 -10.98 7.34 4.03
C LYS A 147 -12.17 8.28 4.13
N LEU A 148 -13.31 7.75 4.59
CA LEU A 148 -14.57 8.48 4.64
C LEU A 148 -14.97 8.85 6.08
N SER A 149 -15.50 10.04 6.27
CA SER A 149 -16.12 10.44 7.53
C SER A 149 -17.50 9.79 7.67
N GLU A 150 -17.98 9.64 8.91
CA GLU A 150 -19.33 9.15 9.19
C GLU A 150 -20.40 10.01 8.50
N SER A 151 -20.23 11.34 8.57
CA SER A 151 -21.16 12.29 7.94
C SER A 151 -21.22 12.13 6.42
N PHE A 152 -20.10 11.80 5.80
CA PHE A 152 -20.04 11.53 4.37
C PHE A 152 -20.76 10.21 4.01
N VAL A 153 -20.50 9.14 4.78
CA VAL A 153 -21.19 7.86 4.60
C VAL A 153 -22.71 8.01 4.81
N GLU A 154 -23.12 8.83 5.79
CA GLU A 154 -24.54 9.14 6.02
C GLU A 154 -25.18 9.87 4.84
N LYS A 155 -24.50 10.89 4.33
CA LYS A 155 -24.96 11.68 3.18
C LYS A 155 -25.16 10.81 1.94
N HIS A 156 -24.32 9.81 1.75
CA HIS A 156 -24.31 8.92 0.58
C HIS A 156 -24.72 7.48 0.92
N ALA A 157 -25.58 7.31 1.94
CA ALA A 157 -25.99 6.00 2.45
C ALA A 157 -26.76 5.12 1.43
N ASP A 158 -27.19 5.69 0.31
CA ASP A 158 -27.81 5.02 -0.83
C ASP A 158 -26.81 4.62 -1.93
N LYS A 159 -25.61 5.21 -1.94
CA LYS A 159 -24.56 4.98 -2.96
C LYS A 159 -23.42 4.11 -2.46
N VAL A 160 -23.01 4.26 -1.19
CA VAL A 160 -21.91 3.49 -0.60
C VAL A 160 -22.24 2.00 -0.58
N ILE A 161 -21.20 1.19 -0.73
CA ILE A 161 -21.31 -0.27 -0.64
C ILE A 161 -21.11 -0.68 0.81
N TRP A 162 -22.21 -0.94 1.52
CA TRP A 162 -22.21 -1.21 2.97
C TRP A 162 -21.34 -2.40 3.40
N GLY A 163 -21.14 -3.38 2.53
CA GLY A 163 -20.18 -4.47 2.78
C GLY A 163 -18.76 -3.93 2.96
N ASN A 164 -18.32 -3.07 2.03
CA ASN A 164 -16.98 -2.45 2.05
C ASN A 164 -16.85 -1.44 3.19
N ILE A 165 -17.89 -0.63 3.43
CA ILE A 165 -17.93 0.27 4.60
C ILE A 165 -17.75 -0.51 5.90
N SER A 166 -18.45 -1.64 6.06
CA SER A 166 -18.37 -2.49 7.25
C SER A 166 -16.98 -3.16 7.42
N GLU A 167 -16.29 -3.40 6.32
CA GLU A 167 -14.97 -4.07 6.29
C GLU A 167 -13.81 -3.09 6.40
N CYS A 168 -13.87 -1.99 5.63
CA CYS A 168 -12.69 -1.16 5.35
C CYS A 168 -12.69 0.18 6.10
N GLN A 169 -13.84 0.67 6.57
CA GLN A 169 -13.92 1.91 7.32
C GLN A 169 -13.87 1.64 8.83
N LYS A 170 -13.33 2.59 9.60
CA LYS A 170 -13.37 2.53 11.07
C LYS A 170 -14.70 3.10 11.54
N LEU A 171 -15.56 2.26 12.08
CA LEU A 171 -16.92 2.63 12.48
C LEU A 171 -17.06 2.61 14.01
N PRO A 172 -17.51 3.71 14.65
CA PRO A 172 -17.86 3.67 16.05
C PRO A 172 -19.17 2.90 16.28
N GLU A 173 -19.37 2.41 17.50
CA GLU A 173 -20.51 1.55 17.83
C GLU A 173 -21.86 2.22 17.63
N ASP A 174 -21.98 3.50 17.95
CA ASP A 174 -23.23 4.28 17.73
C ASP A 174 -23.59 4.40 16.24
N PHE A 175 -22.57 4.51 15.37
CA PHE A 175 -22.77 4.47 13.93
C PHE A 175 -23.23 3.06 13.47
N ILE A 176 -22.60 1.99 13.97
CA ILE A 176 -23.01 0.61 13.69
C ILE A 176 -24.45 0.37 14.15
N GLU A 177 -24.82 0.86 15.34
CA GLU A 177 -26.19 0.78 15.85
C GLU A 177 -27.20 1.51 14.97
N LYS A 178 -26.88 2.75 14.58
CA LYS A 178 -27.73 3.58 13.73
C LYS A 178 -28.02 2.90 12.38
N TYR A 179 -27.03 2.19 11.84
CA TYR A 179 -27.13 1.52 10.55
C TYR A 179 -27.17 -0.01 10.65
N ALA A 180 -27.64 -0.56 11.77
CA ALA A 180 -27.68 -1.99 12.05
C ALA A 180 -28.47 -2.83 11.02
N GLY A 181 -29.32 -2.20 10.22
CA GLY A 181 -30.04 -2.83 9.11
C GLY A 181 -29.32 -2.78 7.76
N LYS A 182 -28.23 -2.00 7.64
CA LYS A 182 -27.47 -1.82 6.38
C LYS A 182 -26.07 -2.45 6.43
N VAL A 183 -25.42 -2.43 7.60
CA VAL A 183 -24.08 -2.99 7.79
C VAL A 183 -24.05 -4.50 7.54
N ASN A 184 -22.90 -4.98 7.07
CA ASN A 184 -22.65 -6.40 6.96
C ASN A 184 -22.13 -6.94 8.30
N TRP A 185 -22.94 -7.70 9.03
CA TRP A 185 -22.61 -8.17 10.37
C TRP A 185 -21.46 -9.18 10.43
N VAL A 186 -21.19 -9.93 9.36
CA VAL A 186 -20.00 -10.79 9.27
C VAL A 186 -18.75 -9.92 9.24
N SER A 187 -18.73 -8.88 8.38
CA SER A 187 -17.63 -7.92 8.32
C SER A 187 -17.49 -7.11 9.61
N ILE A 188 -18.58 -6.64 10.20
CA ILE A 188 -18.60 -5.96 11.50
C ILE A 188 -17.98 -6.85 12.58
N SER A 189 -18.42 -8.11 12.69
CA SER A 189 -17.91 -9.06 13.69
C SER A 189 -16.45 -9.39 13.51
N LYS A 190 -15.91 -9.26 12.29
CA LYS A 190 -14.52 -9.58 11.96
C LYS A 190 -13.59 -8.37 12.03
N TYR A 191 -14.03 -7.21 11.53
CA TYR A 191 -13.14 -6.09 11.24
C TYR A 191 -13.36 -4.86 12.13
N GLN A 192 -14.46 -4.79 12.89
CA GLN A 192 -14.72 -3.69 13.82
C GLN A 192 -14.43 -4.11 15.26
N HIS A 193 -14.06 -3.16 16.12
CA HIS A 193 -13.98 -3.40 17.54
C HIS A 193 -15.39 -3.28 18.15
N LEU A 194 -15.84 -4.36 18.78
CA LEU A 194 -17.15 -4.43 19.40
C LEU A 194 -17.01 -4.64 20.92
N SER A 195 -17.74 -3.84 21.68
CA SER A 195 -17.94 -4.13 23.10
C SER A 195 -18.85 -5.34 23.27
N GLU A 196 -18.72 -6.02 24.41
CA GLU A 196 -19.62 -7.12 24.76
C GLU A 196 -21.09 -6.68 24.80
N ASN A 197 -21.38 -5.41 25.12
CA ASN A 197 -22.71 -4.85 25.11
C ASN A 197 -23.33 -4.84 23.70
N ILE A 198 -22.54 -4.47 22.70
CA ILE A 198 -22.99 -4.48 21.30
C ILE A 198 -23.18 -5.91 20.79
N ILE A 199 -22.21 -6.81 21.11
CA ILE A 199 -22.32 -8.22 20.75
C ILE A 199 -23.57 -8.85 21.36
N GLU A 200 -23.87 -8.57 22.62
CA GLU A 200 -25.08 -9.06 23.32
C GLU A 200 -26.35 -8.49 22.68
N LYS A 201 -26.37 -7.17 22.43
CA LYS A 201 -27.53 -6.48 21.86
C LYS A 201 -27.89 -7.00 20.47
N TYR A 202 -26.91 -7.39 19.69
CA TYR A 202 -27.07 -7.90 18.31
C TYR A 202 -26.67 -9.37 18.18
N ALA A 203 -26.89 -10.15 19.22
CA ALA A 203 -26.53 -11.58 19.31
C ALA A 203 -27.17 -12.43 18.19
N ASP A 204 -28.29 -11.98 17.62
CA ASP A 204 -28.99 -12.58 16.48
C ASP A 204 -28.38 -12.23 15.12
N LYS A 205 -27.49 -11.22 15.06
CA LYS A 205 -26.88 -10.71 13.83
C LYS A 205 -25.40 -10.94 13.73
N VAL A 206 -24.67 -10.90 14.84
CA VAL A 206 -23.21 -11.12 14.85
C VAL A 206 -22.83 -12.51 14.35
N ASP A 207 -21.71 -12.60 13.67
CA ASP A 207 -21.12 -13.88 13.34
C ASP A 207 -20.30 -14.40 14.54
N TRP A 208 -20.80 -15.39 15.25
CA TRP A 208 -20.18 -15.91 16.47
C TRP A 208 -18.81 -16.56 16.24
N TYR A 209 -18.57 -17.09 15.04
CA TYR A 209 -17.23 -17.58 14.67
C TYR A 209 -16.24 -16.41 14.59
N CYS A 210 -16.63 -15.32 13.93
CA CYS A 210 -15.82 -14.12 13.84
C CYS A 210 -15.63 -13.48 15.23
N VAL A 211 -16.67 -13.40 16.06
CA VAL A 211 -16.59 -12.90 17.44
C VAL A 211 -15.55 -13.71 18.21
N SER A 212 -15.62 -15.05 18.17
CA SER A 212 -14.68 -15.91 18.91
C SER A 212 -13.24 -15.79 18.46
N LYS A 213 -13.01 -15.41 17.23
CA LYS A 213 -11.69 -15.35 16.61
C LYS A 213 -11.04 -13.97 16.65
N TYR A 214 -11.87 -12.92 16.50
CA TYR A 214 -11.37 -11.56 16.21
C TYR A 214 -11.74 -10.52 17.28
N GLN A 215 -12.70 -10.81 18.19
CA GLN A 215 -13.07 -9.86 19.23
C GLN A 215 -12.35 -10.14 20.55
N VAL A 216 -12.10 -9.07 21.32
CA VAL A 216 -11.61 -9.19 22.70
C VAL A 216 -12.80 -9.32 23.62
N ILE A 217 -13.02 -10.51 24.17
CA ILE A 217 -14.14 -10.83 25.08
C ILE A 217 -13.62 -11.41 26.40
N THR A 218 -14.34 -11.16 27.47
CA THR A 218 -14.00 -11.70 28.79
C THR A 218 -14.28 -13.21 28.87
N PRO A 219 -13.57 -13.96 29.75
CA PRO A 219 -13.86 -15.37 30.00
C PRO A 219 -15.33 -15.60 30.41
N GLU A 220 -15.89 -14.71 31.22
CA GLU A 220 -17.28 -14.77 31.71
C GLU A 220 -18.26 -14.63 30.54
N PHE A 221 -17.99 -13.72 29.59
CA PHE A 221 -18.80 -13.57 28.39
C PHE A 221 -18.70 -14.80 27.48
N ALA A 222 -17.48 -15.32 27.31
CA ALA A 222 -17.24 -16.51 26.49
C ALA A 222 -17.96 -17.75 27.06
N ASP A 223 -17.90 -17.97 28.38
CA ASP A 223 -18.58 -19.07 29.06
C ASP A 223 -20.10 -18.97 28.92
N LYS A 224 -20.65 -17.73 29.05
CA LYS A 224 -22.09 -17.46 28.85
C LYS A 224 -22.60 -17.91 27.46
N HIS A 225 -21.77 -17.70 26.42
CA HIS A 225 -22.13 -17.97 25.03
C HIS A 225 -21.55 -19.27 24.47
N ASN A 226 -20.88 -20.11 25.30
CA ASN A 226 -20.17 -21.33 24.90
C ASN A 226 -19.11 -21.08 23.81
N ILE A 227 -18.38 -19.96 23.89
CA ILE A 227 -17.36 -19.56 22.94
C ILE A 227 -16.00 -20.08 23.40
N LYS A 228 -15.24 -20.68 22.48
CA LYS A 228 -13.82 -20.98 22.73
C LYS A 228 -12.99 -19.73 22.39
N ILE A 229 -12.40 -19.11 23.42
CA ILE A 229 -11.56 -17.92 23.26
C ILE A 229 -10.25 -18.31 22.56
N ASN A 230 -9.84 -17.49 21.58
CA ASN A 230 -8.49 -17.58 21.05
C ASN A 230 -7.50 -17.04 22.10
N ASN A 231 -6.57 -17.87 22.54
CA ASN A 231 -5.61 -17.51 23.60
C ASN A 231 -4.74 -16.29 23.23
N ASN A 232 -4.59 -15.96 21.96
CA ASN A 232 -3.84 -14.78 21.53
C ASN A 232 -4.60 -13.48 21.81
N SER A 233 -5.94 -13.46 21.72
CA SER A 233 -6.76 -12.26 21.94
C SER A 233 -6.67 -11.71 23.38
N LEU A 234 -6.28 -12.54 24.34
CA LEU A 234 -6.12 -12.18 25.76
C LEU A 234 -4.67 -12.01 26.20
N ARG A 235 -3.70 -12.10 25.28
CA ARG A 235 -2.30 -12.03 25.64
C ARG A 235 -1.88 -10.60 25.99
N PRO A 236 -1.43 -10.32 27.21
CA PRO A 236 -1.05 -8.97 27.62
C PRO A 236 0.27 -8.53 26.97
N ALA A 237 0.49 -7.22 26.89
CA ALA A 237 1.66 -6.61 26.25
C ALA A 237 3.01 -7.12 26.82
N ASP A 238 3.08 -7.40 28.13
CA ASP A 238 4.29 -7.91 28.78
C ASP A 238 4.63 -9.35 28.36
N GLU A 239 3.66 -10.17 27.99
CA GLU A 239 3.90 -11.48 27.42
C GLU A 239 4.43 -11.37 25.96
N TRP A 240 3.86 -10.49 25.16
CA TRP A 240 4.38 -10.20 23.81
C TRP A 240 5.82 -9.69 23.91
N LYS A 241 6.09 -8.77 24.84
CA LYS A 241 7.45 -8.27 25.12
C LYS A 241 8.42 -9.42 25.37
N LYS A 242 8.11 -10.30 26.33
CA LYS A 242 8.95 -11.47 26.65
C LYS A 242 9.19 -12.39 25.47
N MET A 243 8.15 -12.61 24.64
CA MET A 243 8.27 -13.45 23.44
C MET A 243 9.20 -12.82 22.41
N ILE A 244 9.04 -11.53 22.12
CA ILE A 244 9.85 -10.79 21.13
C ILE A 244 11.30 -10.66 21.61
N GLU A 245 11.54 -10.29 22.86
CA GLU A 245 12.87 -10.21 23.46
C GLU A 245 13.61 -11.55 23.42
N LYS A 246 12.89 -12.65 23.67
CA LYS A 246 13.46 -14.01 23.65
C LYS A 246 13.97 -14.40 22.26
N THR A 247 13.45 -13.82 21.19
CA THR A 247 13.94 -14.11 19.82
C THR A 247 15.35 -13.57 19.60
N GLY A 248 15.73 -12.49 20.28
CA GLY A 248 17.00 -11.76 20.05
C GLY A 248 17.12 -11.12 18.67
N LEU A 249 16.03 -11.05 17.90
CA LEU A 249 16.03 -10.62 16.49
C LEU A 249 15.61 -9.14 16.31
N TYR A 250 15.09 -8.50 17.36
CA TYR A 250 14.54 -7.15 17.31
C TYR A 250 15.25 -6.22 18.30
N GLU A 251 15.34 -4.95 17.95
CA GLU A 251 15.78 -3.90 18.87
C GLU A 251 14.62 -3.55 19.82
N CYS A 252 14.70 -4.02 21.07
CA CYS A 252 13.65 -3.93 22.08
C CYS A 252 13.90 -2.78 23.06
N HIS A 253 12.84 -2.07 23.42
CA HIS A 253 12.78 -0.97 24.40
C HIS A 253 11.72 -1.27 25.47
N GLU A 254 11.49 -0.34 26.40
CA GLU A 254 10.60 -0.56 27.53
C GLU A 254 9.15 -0.87 27.08
N ASP A 255 8.60 -0.04 26.19
CA ASP A 255 7.19 -0.12 25.78
C ASP A 255 7.01 -0.52 24.30
N TYR A 256 8.11 -0.59 23.53
CA TYR A 256 8.07 -0.83 22.09
C TYR A 256 9.31 -1.57 21.59
N PHE A 257 9.26 -2.01 20.36
CA PHE A 257 10.40 -2.56 19.62
C PHE A 257 10.43 -2.00 18.20
N TYR A 258 11.56 -2.13 17.54
CA TYR A 258 11.68 -1.81 16.14
C TYR A 258 11.57 -3.07 15.27
N ALA A 259 10.74 -2.97 14.23
CA ALA A 259 10.63 -3.95 13.17
C ALA A 259 10.76 -3.26 11.81
N TYR A 260 10.79 -4.04 10.74
CA TYR A 260 11.07 -3.52 9.41
C TYR A 260 10.01 -4.00 8.42
N LYS A 261 9.73 -3.17 7.42
CA LYS A 261 8.78 -3.49 6.36
C LYS A 261 9.36 -3.10 5.02
N ASN A 262 9.25 -4.01 4.05
CA ASN A 262 9.52 -3.67 2.66
C ASN A 262 8.26 -3.05 2.06
N ILE A 263 8.42 -1.89 1.45
CA ILE A 263 7.36 -1.12 0.78
C ILE A 263 7.81 -0.73 -0.62
N ARG A 264 6.88 -0.35 -1.45
CA ARG A 264 7.16 0.14 -2.81
C ARG A 264 8.00 1.42 -2.78
N SER A 265 8.63 1.76 -3.89
CA SER A 265 9.42 3.00 -4.02
C SER A 265 8.58 4.27 -3.86
N ASP A 266 7.28 4.22 -4.17
CA ASP A 266 6.29 5.27 -3.93
C ASP A 266 5.77 5.31 -2.48
N ARG A 267 6.38 4.51 -1.59
CA ARG A 267 6.09 4.35 -0.17
C ARG A 267 4.76 3.67 0.16
N TYR A 268 4.04 3.13 -0.80
CA TYR A 268 2.86 2.32 -0.51
C TYR A 268 3.21 0.89 -0.10
N SER A 269 2.32 0.26 0.65
CA SER A 269 2.39 -1.17 0.91
C SER A 269 2.28 -1.95 -0.40
N HIS A 270 3.00 -3.08 -0.53
CA HIS A 270 2.88 -3.95 -1.71
C HIS A 270 1.49 -4.57 -1.88
N PHE A 271 0.74 -4.74 -0.79
CA PHE A 271 -0.54 -5.45 -0.78
C PHE A 271 -1.72 -4.59 -0.36
N ASN A 272 -1.47 -3.43 0.24
CA ASN A 272 -2.53 -2.55 0.72
C ASN A 272 -2.21 -1.11 0.34
N PHE A 273 -2.82 -0.66 -0.74
CA PHE A 273 -2.63 0.68 -1.30
C PHE A 273 -3.24 1.82 -0.45
N GLN A 274 -3.97 1.49 0.62
CA GLN A 274 -4.46 2.49 1.57
C GLN A 274 -3.34 3.07 2.46
N TYR A 275 -2.22 2.34 2.61
CA TYR A 275 -1.13 2.73 3.49
C TYR A 275 0.07 3.22 2.70
N GLN A 276 0.25 4.54 2.68
CA GLN A 276 1.50 5.19 2.23
C GLN A 276 2.35 5.49 3.47
N TYR A 277 3.48 4.81 3.62
CA TYR A 277 4.36 4.93 4.79
C TYR A 277 5.22 6.19 4.73
N LEU A 278 4.78 7.27 5.39
CA LEU A 278 5.48 8.55 5.49
C LEU A 278 6.26 8.62 6.81
N PRO A 279 7.45 9.22 6.85
CA PRO A 279 8.22 9.39 8.08
C PRO A 279 7.44 10.19 9.12
N GLY A 280 7.37 9.65 10.37
CA GLY A 280 6.71 10.32 11.49
C GLY A 280 5.20 10.09 11.59
N GLU A 281 4.58 9.43 10.61
CA GLU A 281 3.15 9.10 10.65
C GLU A 281 2.88 7.81 11.42
N THR A 282 1.69 7.73 12.00
CA THR A 282 1.17 6.53 12.69
C THR A 282 0.13 5.86 11.80
N TYR A 283 0.21 4.54 11.70
CA TYR A 283 -0.70 3.72 10.88
C TYR A 283 -1.40 2.70 11.76
N GLU A 284 -2.70 2.62 11.65
CA GLU A 284 -3.54 1.68 12.38
C GLU A 284 -4.37 0.87 11.40
N CYS A 285 -4.54 -0.42 11.66
CA CYS A 285 -5.52 -1.25 10.99
C CYS A 285 -6.00 -2.33 11.95
N PHE A 286 -7.11 -2.95 11.60
CA PHE A 286 -7.55 -4.15 12.29
C PHE A 286 -6.62 -5.30 11.97
N SER A 287 -6.37 -6.15 12.96
CA SER A 287 -5.62 -7.38 12.79
C SER A 287 -6.38 -8.55 13.40
N ASP A 288 -6.22 -9.72 12.84
CA ASP A 288 -6.66 -10.93 13.54
C ASP A 288 -5.56 -11.41 14.52
N TYR A 289 -5.92 -12.32 15.40
CA TYR A 289 -5.01 -12.93 16.36
C TYR A 289 -4.43 -14.26 15.84
N SER A 290 -4.51 -14.49 14.52
CA SER A 290 -3.99 -15.69 13.89
C SER A 290 -2.47 -15.61 13.72
N ASN A 291 -1.80 -16.75 13.86
CA ASN A 291 -0.38 -16.90 13.54
C ASN A 291 -0.14 -17.28 12.06
N ASP A 292 -1.15 -17.20 11.20
CA ASP A 292 -1.01 -17.49 9.77
C ASP A 292 -0.27 -16.33 9.06
N GLU A 293 0.66 -16.65 8.16
CA GLU A 293 1.46 -15.66 7.41
C GLU A 293 0.62 -14.65 6.62
N ASN A 294 -0.59 -15.04 6.23
CA ASN A 294 -1.54 -14.22 5.47
C ASN A 294 -2.69 -13.69 6.34
N SER A 295 -2.47 -13.59 7.66
CA SER A 295 -3.46 -13.03 8.57
C SER A 295 -3.64 -11.53 8.35
N PHE A 296 -4.80 -11.03 8.75
CA PHE A 296 -5.16 -9.63 8.58
C PHE A 296 -4.37 -8.74 9.54
N GLY A 297 -3.84 -7.61 9.05
CA GLY A 297 -3.14 -6.64 9.89
C GLY A 297 -1.96 -5.96 9.20
N LEU A 298 -1.33 -5.02 9.90
CA LEU A 298 -0.06 -4.44 9.49
C LEU A 298 1.07 -5.40 9.89
N SER A 299 1.67 -6.05 8.90
CA SER A 299 2.80 -6.97 9.12
C SER A 299 4.15 -6.25 9.05
N ALA A 300 5.09 -6.70 9.87
CA ALA A 300 6.48 -6.27 9.84
C ALA A 300 7.40 -7.47 10.15
N TRP A 301 8.67 -7.36 9.76
CA TRP A 301 9.64 -8.44 9.83
C TRP A 301 10.92 -8.02 10.56
N THR A 302 11.84 -8.95 10.74
CA THR A 302 13.23 -8.62 11.05
C THR A 302 13.84 -7.83 9.90
N GLU A 303 14.91 -7.09 10.17
CA GLU A 303 15.60 -6.29 9.15
C GLU A 303 16.02 -7.13 7.94
N THR A 304 16.68 -8.26 8.18
CA THR A 304 17.13 -9.17 7.12
C THR A 304 15.96 -9.67 6.26
N LYS A 305 14.87 -10.13 6.92
CA LYS A 305 13.70 -10.65 6.22
C LYS A 305 13.00 -9.58 5.37
N ALA A 306 12.98 -8.32 5.84
CA ALA A 306 12.41 -7.21 5.09
C ALA A 306 13.20 -6.90 3.81
N TYR A 307 14.53 -7.03 3.84
CA TYR A 307 15.37 -6.88 2.63
C TYR A 307 15.19 -8.04 1.65
N ASP A 308 14.96 -9.26 2.14
CA ASP A 308 14.81 -10.46 1.29
C ASP A 308 13.43 -10.53 0.61
N TYR A 309 12.42 -9.82 1.13
CA TYR A 309 11.02 -10.01 0.74
C TYR A 309 10.69 -9.54 -0.68
N SER A 310 11.36 -8.51 -1.20
CA SER A 310 11.14 -8.05 -2.58
C SER A 310 12.34 -7.26 -3.09
N GLY A 311 12.88 -7.65 -4.22
CA GLY A 311 14.13 -7.10 -4.78
C GLY A 311 14.12 -5.62 -5.16
N ASN A 312 12.96 -4.94 -5.23
CA ASN A 312 12.82 -3.57 -5.76
C ASN A 312 12.08 -2.60 -4.83
N GLY A 313 11.96 -2.92 -3.54
CA GLY A 313 11.28 -2.06 -2.57
C GLY A 313 12.24 -1.21 -1.74
N MET A 314 11.64 -0.33 -0.93
CA MET A 314 12.31 0.44 0.11
C MET A 314 12.04 -0.23 1.45
N VAL A 315 13.07 -0.41 2.29
CA VAL A 315 12.88 -0.91 3.65
C VAL A 315 12.73 0.26 4.59
N VAL A 316 11.63 0.27 5.35
CA VAL A 316 11.33 1.27 6.38
C VAL A 316 11.42 0.63 7.77
N LYS A 317 11.94 1.39 8.75
CA LYS A 317 11.97 1.00 10.16
C LYS A 317 10.69 1.47 10.84
N LEU A 318 9.99 0.57 11.50
CA LEU A 318 8.72 0.82 12.18
C LEU A 318 8.92 0.73 13.70
N LYS A 319 8.32 1.66 14.44
CA LYS A 319 8.17 1.59 15.87
C LYS A 319 6.83 0.93 16.20
N ILE A 320 6.84 -0.20 16.91
CA ILE A 320 5.65 -0.97 17.25
C ILE A 320 5.56 -1.09 18.79
N ASN A 321 4.46 -0.64 19.38
CA ASN A 321 4.25 -0.84 20.80
C ASN A 321 3.87 -2.31 21.06
N TYR A 322 4.28 -2.88 22.19
CA TYR A 322 3.93 -4.27 22.55
C TYR A 322 2.41 -4.45 22.72
N ALA A 323 1.70 -3.39 23.12
CA ALA A 323 0.25 -3.41 23.22
C ALA A 323 -0.48 -3.56 21.88
N ASP A 324 0.20 -3.24 20.76
CA ASP A 324 -0.36 -3.30 19.40
C ASP A 324 -0.04 -4.64 18.70
N VAL A 325 0.67 -5.54 19.36
CA VAL A 325 1.01 -6.86 18.82
C VAL A 325 -0.17 -7.81 19.00
N THR A 326 -0.62 -8.43 17.93
CA THR A 326 -1.72 -9.38 17.93
C THR A 326 -1.30 -10.81 17.63
N ALA A 327 -0.19 -11.00 16.88
CA ALA A 327 0.37 -12.30 16.56
C ALA A 327 1.86 -12.21 16.22
N ILE A 328 2.58 -13.31 16.43
CA ILE A 328 3.96 -13.52 15.95
C ILE A 328 3.96 -14.79 15.11
N VAL A 329 4.39 -14.66 13.85
CA VAL A 329 4.56 -15.77 12.91
C VAL A 329 6.04 -16.12 12.83
N HIS A 330 6.37 -17.41 12.93
CA HIS A 330 7.73 -17.94 12.95
C HIS A 330 8.15 -18.54 11.61
#